data_ba1ad31382f297d3f1affd385dd642c7
#
_entry.id   ba1ad31382f297d3f1affd385dd642c7
#
_cell.length_a   1.000
_cell.length_b   1.000
_cell.length_c   1.000
_cell.angle_alpha   90.00
_cell.angle_beta   90.00
_cell.angle_gamma   90.00
#
_symmetry.space_group_name_H-M   'P 1'
#
loop_
_entity.id
_entity.type
_entity.pdbx_description
1 polymer ?
#
loop_
_entity_poly.entity_id
_entity_poly.type
_entity_poly.pdbx_seq_one_letter_code
_entity_poly.pdbx_strand_id
1 'polypeptide(L)'
;MANLGADFGVVGNVPANSSARGRAFGLEFLAQQKLYKGLYGILAYTLVRSEFSDKNGNPVPSSWDARHILSLTAGYKFKRNWELGVRFRFVDGQPYTPYDTVTSSIKSVWDITQMGISDLNRLNSERIPAYHQLDLRVDKVWYFNKWSLNLYLDIQNIYNFKSTTRPFLTVQEDQNGNPITNPNDSNRYLLQSLPNTAGTVLPTIGIIVDF
;
A
#
# COMPACT_ATOMS: atom_id res chain seq x y z
N MET A 1 -20.67 18.65 -5.25
CA MET A 1 -19.76 18.45 -4.14
C MET A 1 -18.95 17.18 -4.38
N ALA A 2 -17.64 17.27 -4.48
CA ALA A 2 -16.78 16.11 -4.54
C ALA A 2 -16.58 15.61 -3.10
N ASN A 3 -17.21 14.51 -2.74
CA ASN A 3 -16.83 13.77 -1.56
C ASN A 3 -15.64 12.90 -1.97
N LEU A 4 -14.44 13.38 -1.69
CA LEU A 4 -13.19 12.68 -2.04
C LEU A 4 -12.85 11.57 -1.04
N GLY A 5 -13.74 11.29 -0.11
CA GLY A 5 -13.48 10.35 0.98
C GLY A 5 -12.40 10.88 1.90
N ALA A 6 -11.49 10.00 2.31
CA ALA A 6 -10.30 10.40 3.06
C ALA A 6 -9.12 10.76 2.15
N ASP A 7 -9.32 10.86 0.84
CA ASP A 7 -8.26 11.25 -0.08
C ASP A 7 -7.93 12.73 0.11
N PHE A 8 -6.64 13.01 0.32
CA PHE A 8 -6.13 14.37 0.40
C PHE A 8 -6.08 14.98 -1.01
N GLY A 9 -7.24 15.37 -1.52
CA GLY A 9 -7.34 16.12 -2.76
C GLY A 9 -7.46 17.61 -2.48
N VAL A 10 -6.91 18.45 -3.34
CA VAL A 10 -7.20 19.88 -3.34
C VAL A 10 -8.67 20.02 -3.69
N VAL A 11 -9.49 20.43 -2.72
CA VAL A 11 -10.86 20.88 -2.97
C VAL A 11 -10.72 22.29 -3.55
N GLY A 12 -10.60 22.38 -4.88
CA GLY A 12 -10.42 23.66 -5.58
C GLY A 12 -11.64 24.57 -5.46
N ASN A 13 -12.10 25.16 -6.56
CA ASN A 13 -13.19 26.14 -6.61
C ASN A 13 -14.59 25.51 -6.55
N VAL A 14 -14.75 24.30 -6.05
CA VAL A 14 -16.03 23.60 -5.99
C VAL A 14 -16.77 23.99 -4.70
N PRO A 15 -18.05 24.40 -4.78
CA PRO A 15 -18.87 24.62 -3.58
C PRO A 15 -18.87 23.39 -2.67
N ALA A 16 -18.52 23.56 -1.42
CA ALA A 16 -18.47 22.49 -0.43
C ALA A 16 -19.46 22.75 0.71
N ASN A 17 -20.03 21.70 1.26
CA ASN A 17 -20.81 21.75 2.48
C ASN A 17 -20.34 20.65 3.45
N SER A 18 -20.69 20.77 4.72
CA SER A 18 -20.29 19.86 5.80
C SER A 18 -21.39 18.81 6.06
N SER A 19 -21.86 18.11 5.02
CA SER A 19 -22.93 17.11 5.12
C SER A 19 -22.44 15.66 5.18
N ALA A 20 -21.17 15.41 4.89
CA ALA A 20 -20.59 14.06 4.89
C ALA A 20 -20.54 13.50 6.33
N ARG A 21 -20.85 12.21 6.44
CA ARG A 21 -20.73 11.44 7.69
C ARG A 21 -19.74 10.31 7.47
N GLY A 22 -18.95 10.01 8.49
CA GLY A 22 -18.01 8.90 8.47
C GLY A 22 -18.10 8.11 9.76
N ARG A 23 -17.72 6.83 9.68
CA ARG A 23 -17.56 5.96 10.83
C ARG A 23 -16.37 5.04 10.64
N ALA A 24 -15.67 4.74 11.72
CA ALA A 24 -14.65 3.71 11.74
C ALA A 24 -14.87 2.85 12.99
N PHE A 25 -14.77 1.54 12.85
CA PHE A 25 -14.89 0.58 13.94
C PHE A 25 -14.08 -0.67 13.63
N GLY A 26 -13.73 -1.42 14.67
CA GLY A 26 -12.91 -2.60 14.48
C GLY A 26 -12.61 -3.33 15.78
N LEU A 27 -11.75 -4.33 15.65
CA LEU A 27 -11.21 -5.11 16.76
C LEU A 27 -9.71 -5.19 16.62
N GLU A 28 -8.99 -5.08 17.72
CA GLU A 28 -7.55 -5.24 17.77
C GLU A 28 -7.19 -6.39 18.70
N PHE A 29 -6.25 -7.22 18.26
CA PHE A 29 -5.70 -8.29 19.05
C PHE A 29 -4.19 -8.13 19.09
N LEU A 30 -3.64 -8.15 20.31
CA LEU A 30 -2.20 -8.12 20.55
C LEU A 30 -1.80 -9.31 21.42
N ALA A 31 -0.85 -10.10 20.93
CA ALA A 31 -0.20 -11.15 21.71
C ALA A 31 1.32 -10.88 21.77
N GLN A 32 1.87 -10.92 22.96
CA GLN A 32 3.30 -10.74 23.18
C GLN A 32 3.88 -11.91 23.97
N GLN A 33 4.91 -12.52 23.42
CA GLN A 33 5.78 -13.47 24.11
C GLN A 33 7.08 -12.78 24.48
N LYS A 34 7.30 -12.58 25.78
CA LYS A 34 8.62 -12.19 26.31
C LYS A 34 9.59 -13.35 26.15
N LEU A 35 10.88 -13.04 26.17
CA LEU A 35 11.93 -14.05 26.00
C LEU A 35 11.72 -15.25 26.95
N TYR A 36 11.40 -16.41 26.36
CA TYR A 36 11.23 -17.67 27.06
C TYR A 36 11.86 -18.80 26.25
N LYS A 37 12.81 -19.51 26.83
CA LYS A 37 13.56 -20.60 26.16
C LYS A 37 14.15 -20.20 24.80
N GLY A 38 14.55 -18.94 24.65
CA GLY A 38 15.12 -18.41 23.43
C GLY A 38 14.09 -17.76 22.48
N LEU A 39 12.80 -18.04 22.62
CA LEU A 39 11.74 -17.48 21.78
C LEU A 39 11.20 -16.17 22.36
N TYR A 40 10.97 -15.19 21.51
CA TYR A 40 10.23 -13.95 21.82
C TYR A 40 9.49 -13.46 20.58
N GLY A 41 8.46 -12.63 20.76
CA GLY A 41 7.75 -12.06 19.63
C GLY A 41 6.52 -11.27 20.00
N ILE A 42 6.00 -10.56 19.02
CA ILE A 42 4.76 -9.80 19.08
C ILE A 42 3.96 -10.12 17.82
N LEU A 43 2.69 -10.45 18.04
CA LEU A 43 1.68 -10.58 17.00
C LEU A 43 0.62 -9.50 17.24
N ALA A 44 0.42 -8.64 16.27
CA ALA A 44 -0.66 -7.66 16.26
C ALA A 44 -1.59 -7.94 15.06
N TYR A 45 -2.88 -7.98 15.32
CA TYR A 45 -3.89 -8.13 14.29
C TYR A 45 -5.00 -7.12 14.50
N THR A 46 -5.37 -6.41 13.44
CA THR A 46 -6.45 -5.44 13.42
C THR A 46 -7.46 -5.82 12.36
N LEU A 47 -8.71 -5.95 12.77
CA LEU A 47 -9.88 -5.98 11.88
C LEU A 47 -10.50 -4.61 11.92
N VAL A 48 -10.54 -3.88 10.81
CA VAL A 48 -11.04 -2.51 10.74
C VAL A 48 -12.04 -2.34 9.60
N ARG A 49 -13.05 -1.52 9.85
CA ARG A 49 -13.96 -0.99 8.85
C ARG A 49 -13.95 0.52 8.96
N SER A 50 -13.74 1.18 7.84
CA SER A 50 -13.77 2.63 7.73
C SER A 50 -14.63 3.03 6.53
N GLU A 51 -15.70 3.77 6.80
CA GLU A 51 -16.70 4.14 5.81
C GLU A 51 -17.04 5.63 5.94
N PHE A 52 -17.47 6.21 4.84
CA PHE A 52 -18.02 7.56 4.82
C PHE A 52 -19.17 7.63 3.81
N SER A 53 -19.98 8.70 3.87
CA SER A 53 -21.10 8.87 2.96
C SER A 53 -20.66 9.42 1.61
N ASP A 54 -21.13 8.80 0.52
CA ASP A 54 -21.02 9.36 -0.84
C ASP A 54 -21.93 10.60 -1.02
N LYS A 55 -21.99 11.13 -2.24
CA LYS A 55 -22.83 12.27 -2.60
C LYS A 55 -24.32 12.04 -2.40
N ASN A 56 -24.76 10.79 -2.35
CA ASN A 56 -26.18 10.38 -2.16
C ASN A 56 -26.46 10.02 -0.69
N GLY A 57 -25.47 10.10 0.20
CA GLY A 57 -25.58 9.70 1.59
C GLY A 57 -25.39 8.21 1.85
N ASN A 58 -25.03 7.40 0.85
CA ASN A 58 -24.79 5.97 1.03
C ASN A 58 -23.41 5.74 1.66
N PRO A 59 -23.26 4.76 2.58
CA PRO A 59 -21.97 4.41 3.12
C PRO A 59 -21.10 3.70 2.05
N VAL A 60 -19.91 4.21 1.85
CA VAL A 60 -18.89 3.62 0.97
C VAL A 60 -17.58 3.47 1.74
N PRO A 61 -16.72 2.50 1.41
CA PRO A 61 -15.43 2.36 2.07
C PRO A 61 -14.59 3.63 1.92
N SER A 62 -13.91 4.06 2.98
CA SER A 62 -12.88 5.08 2.87
C SER A 62 -11.60 4.49 2.26
N SER A 63 -10.70 5.34 1.76
CA SER A 63 -9.40 4.91 1.23
C SER A 63 -8.52 4.22 2.30
N TRP A 64 -8.89 4.33 3.57
CA TRP A 64 -8.23 3.72 4.72
C TRP A 64 -8.84 2.37 5.15
N ASP A 65 -9.88 1.88 4.48
CA ASP A 65 -10.57 0.63 4.83
C ASP A 65 -9.73 -0.61 4.46
N ALA A 66 -8.58 -0.75 5.08
CA ALA A 66 -7.75 -1.95 5.02
C ALA A 66 -8.30 -2.98 6.01
N ARG A 67 -9.25 -3.79 5.59
CA ARG A 67 -10.06 -4.70 6.44
C ARG A 67 -9.25 -5.51 7.44
N HIS A 68 -8.11 -6.04 6.99
CA HIS A 68 -7.24 -6.91 7.77
C HIS A 68 -5.82 -6.37 7.76
N ILE A 69 -5.25 -6.15 8.93
CA ILE A 69 -3.86 -5.76 9.11
C ILE A 69 -3.23 -6.75 10.08
N LEU A 70 -2.15 -7.40 9.67
CA LEU A 70 -1.40 -8.35 10.49
C LEU A 70 0.07 -7.93 10.52
N SER A 71 0.64 -7.90 11.71
CA SER A 71 2.08 -7.73 11.93
C SER A 71 2.58 -8.78 12.91
N LEU A 72 3.54 -9.56 12.46
CA LEU A 72 4.26 -10.52 13.29
C LEU A 72 5.73 -10.13 13.30
N THR A 73 6.29 -9.93 14.48
CA THR A 73 7.74 -9.84 14.69
C THR A 73 8.11 -10.89 15.73
N ALA A 74 8.99 -11.80 15.36
CA ALA A 74 9.44 -12.85 16.26
C ALA A 74 10.94 -13.08 16.11
N GLY A 75 11.57 -13.58 17.15
CA GLY A 75 12.98 -13.96 17.11
C GLY A 75 13.27 -15.15 18.00
N TYR A 76 14.33 -15.84 17.64
CA TYR A 76 14.83 -16.97 18.41
C TYR A 76 16.33 -16.83 18.68
N LYS A 77 16.70 -16.86 19.95
CA LYS A 77 18.09 -16.85 20.42
C LYS A 77 18.63 -18.27 20.55
N PHE A 78 19.54 -18.60 19.67
CA PHE A 78 20.25 -19.88 19.68
C PHE A 78 21.45 -19.86 20.65
N LYS A 79 22.03 -21.04 20.85
CA LYS A 79 23.31 -21.15 21.51
C LYS A 79 24.43 -20.42 20.77
N ARG A 80 25.49 -20.06 21.46
CA ARG A 80 26.66 -19.35 20.92
C ARG A 80 26.32 -17.96 20.34
N ASN A 81 25.33 -17.28 20.91
CA ASN A 81 24.95 -15.90 20.57
C ASN A 81 24.54 -15.69 19.08
N TRP A 82 23.91 -16.68 18.48
CA TRP A 82 23.19 -16.52 17.24
C TRP A 82 21.76 -16.13 17.54
N GLU A 83 21.21 -15.27 16.70
CA GLU A 83 19.80 -14.87 16.77
C GLU A 83 19.20 -14.86 15.36
N LEU A 84 18.00 -15.41 15.22
CA LEU A 84 17.21 -15.33 14.00
C LEU A 84 15.97 -14.47 14.29
N GLY A 85 15.79 -13.41 13.53
CA GLY A 85 14.61 -12.54 13.53
C GLY A 85 13.78 -12.77 12.30
N VAL A 86 12.46 -12.72 12.48
CA VAL A 86 11.46 -12.82 11.40
C VAL A 86 10.48 -11.67 11.57
N ARG A 87 10.16 -10.97 10.50
CA ARG A 87 9.08 -9.99 10.47
C ARG A 87 8.18 -10.25 9.27
N PHE A 88 6.91 -10.51 9.55
CA PHE A 88 5.88 -10.66 8.54
C PHE A 88 4.85 -9.55 8.68
N ARG A 89 4.46 -8.95 7.56
CA ARG A 89 3.42 -7.92 7.47
C ARG A 89 2.43 -8.30 6.40
N PHE A 90 1.15 -8.08 6.70
CA PHE A 90 0.05 -8.24 5.77
C PHE A 90 -0.92 -7.08 5.96
N VAL A 91 -1.34 -6.47 4.85
CA VAL A 91 -2.37 -5.42 4.81
C VAL A 91 -3.30 -5.77 3.65
N ASP A 92 -4.58 -5.94 3.95
CA ASP A 92 -5.60 -6.18 2.92
C ASP A 92 -5.69 -5.01 1.94
N GLY A 93 -6.16 -5.29 0.74
CA GLY A 93 -6.22 -4.33 -0.35
C GLY A 93 -7.05 -3.09 0.00
N GLN A 94 -6.43 -1.92 -0.11
CA GLN A 94 -7.11 -0.64 0.10
C GLN A 94 -8.07 -0.34 -1.04
N PRO A 95 -9.23 0.27 -0.76
CA PRO A 95 -10.16 0.73 -1.78
C PRO A 95 -9.57 1.84 -2.64
N TYR A 96 -9.97 1.86 -3.89
CA TYR A 96 -9.71 2.99 -4.77
C TYR A 96 -10.88 3.24 -5.72
N THR A 97 -10.98 4.46 -6.22
CA THR A 97 -11.95 4.86 -7.22
C THR A 97 -11.41 4.54 -8.61
N PRO A 98 -12.09 3.71 -9.44
CA PRO A 98 -11.68 3.44 -10.81
C PRO A 98 -11.73 4.70 -11.67
N TYR A 99 -11.15 4.63 -12.87
CA TYR A 99 -11.23 5.70 -13.83
C TYR A 99 -12.52 5.64 -14.65
N ASP A 100 -13.08 6.80 -14.95
CA ASP A 100 -14.07 6.99 -16.02
C ASP A 100 -13.34 6.98 -17.36
N THR A 101 -13.25 5.80 -17.97
CA THR A 101 -12.56 5.62 -19.24
C THR A 101 -13.27 6.30 -20.40
N VAL A 102 -14.59 6.48 -20.29
CA VAL A 102 -15.38 7.16 -21.31
C VAL A 102 -15.02 8.64 -21.38
N THR A 103 -15.05 9.33 -20.24
CA THR A 103 -14.68 10.75 -20.17
C THR A 103 -13.19 10.95 -20.41
N SER A 104 -12.34 10.10 -19.83
CA SER A 104 -10.87 10.17 -19.97
C SER A 104 -10.39 10.01 -21.41
N SER A 105 -11.13 9.25 -22.25
CA SER A 105 -10.74 9.02 -23.64
C SER A 105 -11.01 10.20 -24.57
N ILE A 106 -11.84 11.18 -24.17
CA ILE A 106 -12.20 12.33 -25.01
C ILE A 106 -10.96 13.21 -25.20
N LYS A 107 -10.58 13.49 -26.44
CA LYS A 107 -9.39 14.27 -26.80
C LYS A 107 -9.32 15.60 -26.09
N SER A 108 -10.39 16.42 -26.19
CA SER A 108 -10.45 17.74 -25.56
C SER A 108 -10.32 17.69 -24.03
N VAL A 109 -10.68 16.60 -23.40
CA VAL A 109 -10.51 16.38 -21.96
C VAL A 109 -9.08 15.95 -21.67
N TRP A 110 -8.57 14.95 -22.38
CA TRP A 110 -7.22 14.45 -22.18
C TRP A 110 -6.14 15.51 -22.43
N ASP A 111 -6.28 16.28 -23.52
CA ASP A 111 -5.30 17.31 -23.91
C ASP A 111 -5.15 18.39 -22.84
N ILE A 112 -6.19 18.64 -22.04
CA ILE A 112 -6.16 19.60 -20.93
C ILE A 112 -5.65 18.94 -19.64
N THR A 113 -6.14 17.75 -19.31
CA THR A 113 -5.89 17.13 -17.99
C THR A 113 -4.61 16.33 -17.93
N GLN A 114 -4.20 15.71 -19.04
CA GLN A 114 -3.07 14.79 -19.18
C GLN A 114 -3.12 13.64 -18.16
N MET A 115 -4.31 13.31 -17.67
CA MET A 115 -4.51 12.25 -16.67
C MET A 115 -5.91 11.65 -16.76
N GLY A 116 -6.04 10.41 -16.29
CA GLY A 116 -7.33 9.75 -16.15
C GLY A 116 -8.23 10.42 -15.11
N ILE A 117 -9.48 10.63 -15.46
CA ILE A 117 -10.52 11.18 -14.57
C ILE A 117 -11.11 10.05 -13.74
N SER A 118 -11.24 10.26 -12.44
CA SER A 118 -11.85 9.29 -11.52
C SER A 118 -13.37 9.24 -11.70
N ASP A 119 -13.93 8.04 -11.72
CA ASP A 119 -15.40 7.83 -11.75
C ASP A 119 -15.98 8.01 -10.33
N LEU A 120 -16.41 9.22 -10.03
CA LEU A 120 -17.00 9.54 -8.72
C LEU A 120 -18.37 8.89 -8.45
N ASN A 121 -18.98 8.23 -9.45
CA ASN A 121 -20.17 7.41 -9.24
C ASN A 121 -19.81 6.02 -8.69
N ARG A 122 -18.55 5.61 -8.85
CA ARG A 122 -17.97 4.35 -8.37
C ARG A 122 -16.89 4.59 -7.29
N LEU A 123 -17.14 5.56 -6.42
CA LEU A 123 -16.20 5.98 -5.40
C LEU A 123 -15.75 4.78 -4.52
N ASN A 124 -14.43 4.52 -4.48
CA ASN A 124 -13.81 3.44 -3.72
C ASN A 124 -14.44 2.05 -3.92
N SER A 125 -14.96 1.78 -5.12
CA SER A 125 -15.65 0.53 -5.44
C SER A 125 -14.70 -0.63 -5.74
N GLU A 126 -13.45 -0.35 -6.07
CA GLU A 126 -12.43 -1.37 -6.38
C GLU A 126 -11.37 -1.42 -5.29
N ARG A 127 -10.61 -2.53 -5.25
CA ARG A 127 -9.52 -2.70 -4.29
C ARG A 127 -8.24 -3.12 -5.00
N ILE A 128 -7.12 -2.56 -4.55
CA ILE A 128 -5.81 -3.06 -4.94
C ILE A 128 -5.56 -4.44 -4.31
N PRO A 129 -4.66 -5.26 -4.85
CA PRO A 129 -4.25 -6.51 -4.23
C PRO A 129 -3.68 -6.27 -2.82
N ALA A 130 -3.85 -7.27 -1.95
CA ALA A 130 -3.29 -7.21 -0.61
C ALA A 130 -1.75 -7.11 -0.65
N TYR A 131 -1.21 -6.32 0.25
CA TYR A 131 0.23 -6.23 0.48
C TYR A 131 0.67 -7.26 1.52
N HIS A 132 1.77 -7.94 1.26
CA HIS A 132 2.44 -8.77 2.27
C HIS A 132 3.95 -8.81 2.05
N GLN A 133 4.70 -8.94 3.14
CA GLN A 133 6.16 -8.96 3.08
C GLN A 133 6.72 -9.79 4.23
N LEU A 134 7.72 -10.59 3.92
CA LEU A 134 8.50 -11.34 4.88
C LEU A 134 9.94 -10.85 4.85
N ASP A 135 10.46 -10.50 6.03
CA ASP A 135 11.84 -10.09 6.23
C ASP A 135 12.51 -11.09 7.20
N LEU A 136 13.76 -11.41 6.93
CA LEU A 136 14.57 -12.28 7.78
C LEU A 136 15.85 -11.56 8.18
N ARG A 137 16.24 -11.73 9.45
CA ARG A 137 17.46 -11.18 9.98
C ARG A 137 18.22 -12.25 10.79
N VAL A 138 19.50 -12.34 10.56
CA VAL A 138 20.41 -13.21 11.32
C VAL A 138 21.47 -12.34 11.94
N ASP A 139 21.64 -12.48 13.25
CA ASP A 139 22.65 -11.78 14.05
C ASP A 139 23.63 -12.76 14.66
N LYS A 140 24.88 -12.36 14.74
CA LYS A 140 25.92 -13.05 15.49
C LYS A 140 26.67 -12.07 16.38
N VAL A 141 26.64 -12.32 17.70
CA VAL A 141 27.31 -11.46 18.70
C VAL A 141 28.53 -12.16 19.26
N TRP A 142 29.64 -11.42 19.40
CA TRP A 142 30.83 -11.79 20.14
C TRP A 142 31.01 -10.81 21.29
N TYR A 143 31.23 -11.34 22.49
CA TYR A 143 31.50 -10.55 23.70
C TYR A 143 32.97 -10.59 24.01
N PHE A 144 33.56 -9.43 24.22
CA PHE A 144 34.95 -9.22 24.69
C PHE A 144 34.92 -8.53 26.05
N ASN A 145 36.09 -8.37 26.69
CA ASN A 145 36.15 -7.87 28.07
C ASN A 145 35.56 -6.45 28.25
N LYS A 146 35.63 -5.57 27.23
CA LYS A 146 35.21 -4.17 27.35
C LYS A 146 34.25 -3.73 26.22
N TRP A 147 33.96 -4.59 25.27
CA TRP A 147 33.13 -4.27 24.12
C TRP A 147 32.47 -5.52 23.56
N SER A 148 31.46 -5.33 22.74
CA SER A 148 30.83 -6.41 21.97
C SER A 148 30.76 -6.07 20.50
N LEU A 149 30.78 -7.09 19.67
CA LEU A 149 30.66 -6.99 18.22
C LEU A 149 29.43 -7.78 17.80
N ASN A 150 28.48 -7.11 17.12
CA ASN A 150 27.36 -7.76 16.45
C ASN A 150 27.52 -7.60 14.93
N LEU A 151 27.58 -8.70 14.22
CA LEU A 151 27.46 -8.77 12.77
C LEU A 151 26.08 -9.27 12.41
N TYR A 152 25.38 -8.57 11.51
CA TYR A 152 24.06 -9.00 11.07
C TYR A 152 23.91 -8.99 9.56
N LEU A 153 23.04 -9.88 9.08
CA LEU A 153 22.49 -9.90 7.74
C LEU A 153 20.97 -9.74 7.85
N ASP A 154 20.44 -8.69 7.25
CA ASP A 154 19.00 -8.41 7.16
C ASP A 154 18.57 -8.50 5.70
N ILE A 155 17.60 -9.34 5.38
CA ILE A 155 17.05 -9.51 4.03
C ILE A 155 15.58 -9.13 4.08
N GLN A 156 15.25 -7.96 3.54
CA GLN A 156 13.87 -7.52 3.44
C GLN A 156 13.23 -8.06 2.15
N ASN A 157 11.95 -8.37 2.24
CA ASN A 157 11.16 -8.89 1.12
C ASN A 157 11.78 -10.15 0.49
N ILE A 158 12.06 -11.16 1.30
CA ILE A 158 12.84 -12.34 0.89
C ILE A 158 12.30 -13.09 -0.33
N TYR A 159 10.99 -13.03 -0.55
CA TYR A 159 10.34 -13.67 -1.71
C TYR A 159 10.03 -12.70 -2.86
N ASN A 160 10.61 -11.47 -2.83
CA ASN A 160 10.50 -10.49 -3.91
C ASN A 160 9.06 -10.11 -4.28
N PHE A 161 8.21 -9.93 -3.27
CA PHE A 161 6.83 -9.51 -3.47
C PHE A 161 6.79 -8.15 -4.19
N LYS A 162 5.89 -8.02 -5.16
CA LYS A 162 5.63 -6.77 -5.86
C LYS A 162 4.32 -6.18 -5.35
N SER A 163 4.44 -5.11 -4.57
CA SER A 163 3.29 -4.31 -4.15
C SER A 163 2.68 -3.61 -5.35
N THR A 164 1.36 -3.67 -5.46
CA THR A 164 0.61 -2.99 -6.53
C THR A 164 -0.20 -1.86 -5.91
N THR A 165 -0.17 -0.71 -6.54
CA THR A 165 -1.04 0.43 -6.23
C THR A 165 -2.05 0.63 -7.36
N ARG A 166 -2.88 1.68 -7.29
CA ARG A 166 -3.83 2.02 -8.36
C ARG A 166 -3.07 2.10 -9.70
N PRO A 167 -3.51 1.40 -10.75
CA PRO A 167 -2.89 1.49 -12.08
C PRO A 167 -2.94 2.92 -12.62
N PHE A 168 -1.96 3.29 -13.43
CA PHE A 168 -2.00 4.54 -14.19
C PHE A 168 -2.82 4.37 -15.45
N LEU A 169 -3.77 5.26 -15.69
CA LEU A 169 -4.45 5.36 -16.98
C LEU A 169 -3.72 6.37 -17.85
N THR A 170 -3.36 5.97 -19.05
CA THR A 170 -2.73 6.84 -20.06
C THR A 170 -3.29 6.55 -21.44
N VAL A 171 -2.97 7.39 -22.42
CA VAL A 171 -3.24 7.12 -23.83
C VAL A 171 -2.23 6.15 -24.39
N GLN A 172 -2.64 5.37 -25.40
CA GLN A 172 -1.67 4.61 -26.20
C GLN A 172 -0.96 5.57 -27.14
N GLU A 173 0.33 5.35 -27.31
CA GLU A 173 1.20 6.16 -28.17
C GLU A 173 1.77 5.32 -29.31
N ASP A 174 2.00 5.96 -30.45
CA ASP A 174 2.71 5.37 -31.58
C ASP A 174 4.25 5.34 -31.32
N GLN A 175 5.01 4.85 -32.29
CA GLN A 175 6.47 4.78 -32.20
C GLN A 175 7.17 6.15 -32.09
N ASN A 176 6.47 7.23 -32.40
CA ASN A 176 6.95 8.60 -32.32
C ASN A 176 6.48 9.33 -31.06
N GLY A 177 5.72 8.64 -30.17
CA GLY A 177 5.17 9.23 -28.94
C GLY A 177 3.88 10.03 -29.16
N ASN A 178 3.20 9.90 -30.31
CA ASN A 178 1.95 10.58 -30.55
C ASN A 178 0.76 9.74 -30.04
N PRO A 179 -0.25 10.35 -29.39
CA PRO A 179 -1.44 9.65 -28.94
C PRO A 179 -2.22 9.03 -30.10
N ILE A 180 -2.56 7.75 -29.96
CA ILE A 180 -3.31 7.01 -30.99
C ILE A 180 -4.80 7.34 -30.88
N THR A 181 -5.37 7.81 -31.98
CA THR A 181 -6.82 8.04 -32.09
C THR A 181 -7.57 6.71 -32.16
N ASN A 182 -8.72 6.63 -31.48
CA ASN A 182 -9.59 5.47 -31.57
C ASN A 182 -10.14 5.34 -33.02
N PRO A 183 -9.93 4.20 -33.70
CA PRO A 183 -10.37 4.01 -35.08
C PRO A 183 -11.91 4.06 -35.25
N ASN A 184 -12.65 3.81 -34.15
CA ASN A 184 -14.12 3.82 -34.17
C ASN A 184 -14.73 5.18 -33.77
N ASP A 185 -13.92 6.10 -33.21
CA ASP A 185 -14.37 7.44 -32.80
C ASP A 185 -13.17 8.42 -32.84
N SER A 186 -13.17 9.26 -33.86
CA SER A 186 -12.09 10.23 -34.11
C SER A 186 -11.93 11.29 -33.01
N ASN A 187 -12.92 11.46 -32.12
CA ASN A 187 -12.89 12.41 -31.01
C ASN A 187 -12.28 11.81 -29.74
N ARG A 188 -11.83 10.54 -29.78
CA ARG A 188 -11.28 9.82 -28.64
C ARG A 188 -9.88 9.29 -28.92
N TYR A 189 -9.09 9.18 -27.85
CA TYR A 189 -7.86 8.40 -27.85
C TYR A 189 -8.09 6.96 -27.42
N LEU A 190 -7.22 6.05 -27.86
CA LEU A 190 -7.11 4.72 -27.26
C LEU A 190 -6.42 4.85 -25.91
N LEU A 191 -7.02 4.28 -24.87
CA LEU A 191 -6.47 4.26 -23.52
C LEU A 191 -5.75 2.94 -23.24
N GLN A 192 -4.77 3.01 -22.37
CA GLN A 192 -4.12 1.84 -21.77
C GLN A 192 -3.95 2.03 -20.27
N SER A 193 -4.01 0.92 -19.55
CA SER A 193 -3.75 0.89 -18.12
C SER A 193 -2.36 0.31 -17.88
N LEU A 194 -1.49 1.07 -17.24
CA LEU A 194 -0.14 0.65 -16.89
C LEU A 194 -0.12 0.18 -15.43
N PRO A 195 0.44 -1.01 -15.15
CA PRO A 195 0.56 -1.48 -13.78
C PRO A 195 1.52 -0.57 -13.00
N ASN A 196 1.11 -0.21 -11.78
CA ASN A 196 1.97 0.54 -10.86
C ASN A 196 2.42 -0.40 -9.75
N THR A 197 3.59 -1.02 -9.95
CA THR A 197 4.14 -2.02 -9.03
C THR A 197 5.51 -1.61 -8.54
N ALA A 198 5.78 -1.83 -7.26
CA ALA A 198 7.07 -1.58 -6.64
C ALA A 198 7.43 -2.70 -5.66
N GLY A 199 8.69 -2.95 -5.49
CA GLY A 199 9.21 -3.92 -4.55
C GLY A 199 10.45 -4.64 -5.09
N THR A 200 11.40 -4.88 -4.21
CA THR A 200 12.63 -5.62 -4.50
C THR A 200 13.11 -6.32 -3.24
N VAL A 201 13.93 -7.33 -3.41
CA VAL A 201 14.70 -7.89 -2.30
C VAL A 201 15.80 -6.91 -1.93
N LEU A 202 15.91 -6.56 -0.64
CA LEU A 202 16.93 -5.65 -0.14
C LEU A 202 17.78 -6.35 0.93
N PRO A 203 18.94 -6.92 0.58
CA PRO A 203 19.90 -7.43 1.56
C PRO A 203 20.73 -6.28 2.13
N THR A 204 20.92 -6.32 3.44
CA THR A 204 21.76 -5.37 4.19
C THR A 204 22.67 -6.12 5.13
N ILE A 205 23.96 -5.81 5.11
CA ILE A 205 24.94 -6.30 6.09
C ILE A 205 25.35 -5.12 6.96
N GLY A 206 25.39 -5.33 8.26
CA GLY A 206 25.82 -4.28 9.19
C GLY A 206 26.63 -4.82 10.36
N ILE A 207 27.36 -3.90 10.98
CA ILE A 207 28.21 -4.13 12.15
C ILE A 207 27.79 -3.14 13.23
N ILE A 208 27.60 -3.65 14.45
CA ILE A 208 27.34 -2.84 15.66
C ILE A 208 28.46 -3.13 16.66
N VAL A 209 29.06 -2.10 17.21
CA VAL A 209 30.07 -2.19 18.24
C VAL A 209 29.58 -1.42 19.47
N ASP A 210 29.47 -2.10 20.60
CA ASP A 210 29.10 -1.54 21.91
C ASP A 210 30.28 -1.56 22.84
N PHE A 211 30.56 -0.43 23.52
CA PHE A 211 31.71 -0.21 24.44
C PHE A 211 31.26 -0.11 25.88
#